data_b1394ad7020bd47548e6b6b2492915f6
#
_entry.id   b1394ad7020bd47548e6b6b2492915f6
#
_cell.length_a   1.000
_cell.length_b   1.000
_cell.length_c   1.000
_cell.angle_alpha   90.00
_cell.angle_beta   90.00
_cell.angle_gamma   90.00
#
_symmetry.space_group_name_H-M   'P 1'
#
loop_
_entity.id
_entity.type
_entity.pdbx_description
1 polymer ?
#
loop_
_entity_poly.entity_id
_entity_poly.type
_entity_poly.pdbx_seq_one_letter_code
_entity_poly.pdbx_strand_id
1 'polypeptide(L)'
;MSTKEGISVIAQHIQDRETHLDILISNAGIRRDPPQMCDVQNASLDELQASLWSSRHSDWIDTFTVNVTAHYFLSVALLKLLVAASDLDLPGGFKGRDQGRGVVLITSSCASMHNCTNVDLTSYAASKAAIDHLVALLASKFARWYVRVNAINPGCK
;
A
#
# COMPACT_ATOMS: atom_id res chain seq x y z
N MET A 1 -13.19 -2.00 -0.95
CA MET A 1 -11.88 -2.61 -0.66
C MET A 1 -11.43 -2.47 0.80
N SER A 2 -12.26 -2.01 1.69
CA SER A 2 -11.92 -1.85 3.13
C SER A 2 -12.15 -3.10 3.98
N THR A 3 -12.71 -4.17 3.43
CA THR A 3 -12.94 -5.43 4.14
C THR A 3 -12.30 -6.60 3.41
N LYS A 4 -11.92 -7.64 4.16
CA LYS A 4 -11.34 -8.87 3.59
C LYS A 4 -12.31 -9.59 2.66
N GLU A 5 -13.60 -9.55 2.96
CA GLU A 5 -14.68 -10.12 2.14
C GLU A 5 -14.76 -9.40 0.79
N GLY A 6 -14.76 -8.07 0.79
CA GLY A 6 -14.76 -7.28 -0.45
C GLY A 6 -13.51 -7.52 -1.31
N ILE A 7 -12.35 -7.68 -0.68
CA ILE A 7 -11.11 -8.05 -1.38
C ILE A 7 -11.21 -9.46 -1.97
N SER A 8 -11.80 -10.42 -1.23
CA SER A 8 -11.99 -11.79 -1.70
C SER A 8 -12.89 -11.84 -2.95
N VAL A 9 -13.96 -11.05 -2.99
CA VAL A 9 -14.85 -10.97 -4.16
C VAL A 9 -14.09 -10.45 -5.39
N ILE A 10 -13.30 -9.39 -5.22
CA ILE A 10 -12.48 -8.83 -6.32
C ILE A 10 -11.44 -9.85 -6.79
N ALA A 11 -10.73 -10.47 -5.85
CA ALA A 11 -9.72 -11.46 -6.18
C ALA A 11 -10.32 -12.67 -6.91
N GLN A 12 -11.45 -13.17 -6.46
CA GLN A 12 -12.17 -14.28 -7.10
C GLN A 12 -12.58 -13.90 -8.53
N HIS A 13 -13.12 -12.70 -8.72
CA HIS A 13 -13.52 -12.22 -10.05
C HIS A 13 -12.35 -12.17 -11.04
N ILE A 14 -11.16 -11.82 -10.57
CA ILE A 14 -9.94 -11.83 -11.40
C ILE A 14 -9.49 -13.28 -11.66
N GLN A 15 -9.47 -14.13 -10.63
CA GLN A 15 -9.06 -15.53 -10.74
C GLN A 15 -9.94 -16.35 -11.67
N ASP A 16 -11.24 -16.03 -11.78
CA ASP A 16 -12.18 -16.71 -12.67
C ASP A 16 -11.95 -16.36 -14.16
N ARG A 17 -11.20 -15.28 -14.45
CA ARG A 17 -11.00 -14.76 -15.81
C ARG A 17 -9.57 -14.88 -16.31
N GLU A 18 -8.62 -14.83 -15.39
CA GLU A 18 -7.20 -14.75 -15.72
C GLU A 18 -6.45 -15.98 -15.23
N THR A 19 -5.56 -16.48 -16.06
CA THR A 19 -4.70 -17.62 -15.72
C THR A 19 -3.40 -17.18 -15.06
N HIS A 20 -3.00 -15.93 -15.24
CA HIS A 20 -1.82 -15.31 -14.64
C HIS A 20 -2.00 -13.80 -14.54
N LEU A 21 -1.18 -13.16 -13.71
CA LEU A 21 -1.15 -11.70 -13.53
C LEU A 21 0.30 -11.22 -13.55
N ASP A 22 0.67 -10.46 -14.57
CA ASP A 22 2.04 -9.96 -14.71
C ASP A 22 2.36 -8.89 -13.69
N ILE A 23 1.44 -7.95 -13.48
CA ILE A 23 1.65 -6.78 -12.64
C ILE A 23 0.37 -6.48 -11.85
N LEU A 24 0.50 -6.39 -10.53
CA LEU A 24 -0.52 -5.84 -9.65
C LEU A 24 -0.11 -4.43 -9.24
N ILE A 25 -0.85 -3.41 -9.68
CA ILE A 25 -0.68 -2.03 -9.19
C ILE A 25 -1.74 -1.76 -8.13
N SER A 26 -1.32 -1.75 -6.87
CA SER A 26 -2.19 -1.48 -5.73
C SER A 26 -2.04 -0.02 -5.30
N ASN A 27 -2.94 0.84 -5.82
CA ASN A 27 -2.82 2.30 -5.76
C ASN A 27 -3.80 2.98 -4.81
N ALA A 28 -4.83 2.28 -4.30
CA ALA A 28 -5.83 2.89 -3.45
C ALA A 28 -5.23 3.48 -2.18
N GLY A 29 -5.65 4.68 -1.81
CA GLY A 29 -5.19 5.33 -0.59
C GLY A 29 -6.14 6.45 -0.18
N ILE A 30 -6.21 6.70 1.12
CA ILE A 30 -6.98 7.80 1.69
C ILE A 30 -6.11 8.59 2.65
N ARG A 31 -6.49 9.86 2.84
CA ARG A 31 -5.99 10.75 3.89
C ARG A 31 -7.21 11.23 4.69
N ARG A 32 -7.06 11.31 5.99
CA ARG A 32 -8.03 11.89 6.92
C ARG A 32 -7.32 12.97 7.70
N ASP A 33 -7.81 14.19 7.62
CA ASP A 33 -7.27 15.31 8.37
C ASP A 33 -8.04 15.47 9.68
N PRO A 34 -7.40 15.95 10.77
CA PRO A 34 -8.09 16.24 12.01
C PRO A 34 -9.14 17.33 11.79
N PRO A 35 -10.30 17.30 12.49
CA PRO A 35 -11.34 18.33 12.38
C PRO A 35 -10.86 19.74 12.74
N GLN A 36 -9.89 19.85 13.67
CA GLN A 36 -9.24 21.10 14.01
C GLN A 36 -7.83 21.09 13.45
N MET A 37 -7.57 22.01 12.52
CA MET A 37 -6.26 22.16 11.90
C MET A 37 -5.53 23.33 12.53
N CYS A 38 -4.22 23.22 12.70
CA CYS A 38 -3.34 24.33 13.06
C CYS A 38 -2.09 24.34 12.17
N ASP A 39 -1.33 25.42 12.20
CA ASP A 39 0.03 25.42 11.67
C ASP A 39 0.94 24.73 12.71
N VAL A 40 1.24 23.46 12.48
CA VAL A 40 2.00 22.59 13.40
C VAL A 40 3.34 23.21 13.82
N GLN A 41 3.97 24.01 12.95
CA GLN A 41 5.29 24.60 13.23
C GLN A 41 5.21 25.88 14.08
N ASN A 42 4.10 26.62 14.01
CA ASN A 42 3.96 27.93 14.65
C ASN A 42 2.86 27.99 15.72
N ALA A 43 2.09 26.91 15.88
CA ALA A 43 1.02 26.86 16.88
C ALA A 43 1.57 26.91 18.32
N SER A 44 0.82 27.51 19.21
CA SER A 44 1.03 27.36 20.66
C SER A 44 0.84 25.89 21.08
N LEU A 45 1.32 25.55 22.28
CA LEU A 45 1.16 24.19 22.81
C LEU A 45 -0.31 23.77 22.91
N ASP A 46 -1.17 24.68 23.35
CA ASP A 46 -2.61 24.41 23.52
C ASP A 46 -3.29 24.19 22.16
N GLU A 47 -2.98 25.01 21.17
CA GLU A 47 -3.49 24.86 19.80
C GLU A 47 -3.01 23.55 19.17
N LEU A 48 -1.74 23.22 19.32
CA LEU A 48 -1.17 21.97 18.82
C LEU A 48 -1.84 20.77 19.48
N GLN A 49 -1.94 20.77 20.82
CA GLN A 49 -2.57 19.67 21.55
C GLN A 49 -4.04 19.51 21.16
N ALA A 50 -4.80 20.62 21.04
CA ALA A 50 -6.20 20.58 20.62
C ALA A 50 -6.36 20.04 19.22
N SER A 51 -5.51 20.48 18.27
CA SER A 51 -5.48 19.97 16.89
C SER A 51 -5.24 18.47 16.85
N LEU A 52 -4.15 17.99 17.44
CA LEU A 52 -3.77 16.58 17.44
C LEU A 52 -4.83 15.72 18.13
N TRP A 53 -5.38 16.18 19.26
CA TRP A 53 -6.41 15.47 20.02
C TRP A 53 -7.76 15.42 19.30
N SER A 54 -8.02 16.34 18.39
CA SER A 54 -9.24 16.35 17.57
C SER A 54 -9.33 15.20 16.57
N SER A 55 -8.22 14.52 16.29
CA SER A 55 -8.16 13.35 15.39
C SER A 55 -9.09 12.25 15.90
N ARG A 56 -9.93 11.74 15.01
CA ARG A 56 -10.86 10.66 15.37
C ARG A 56 -10.17 9.30 15.26
N HIS A 57 -10.37 8.46 16.26
CA HIS A 57 -9.86 7.09 16.25
C HIS A 57 -10.33 6.29 15.03
N SER A 58 -11.59 6.49 14.59
CA SER A 58 -12.14 5.87 13.37
C SER A 58 -11.35 6.27 12.11
N ASP A 59 -10.91 7.52 12.00
CA ASP A 59 -10.15 8.01 10.85
C ASP A 59 -8.76 7.35 10.78
N TRP A 60 -8.15 7.07 11.92
CA TRP A 60 -6.92 6.29 12.00
C TRP A 60 -7.13 4.84 11.53
N ILE A 61 -8.20 4.18 12.03
CA ILE A 61 -8.55 2.82 11.62
C ILE A 61 -8.79 2.76 10.11
N ASP A 62 -9.61 3.67 9.57
CA ASP A 62 -9.92 3.74 8.15
C ASP A 62 -8.65 3.93 7.32
N THR A 63 -7.78 4.87 7.74
CA THR A 63 -6.52 5.16 7.06
C THR A 63 -5.62 3.92 6.99
N PHE A 64 -5.42 3.23 8.11
CA PHE A 64 -4.60 2.01 8.13
C PHE A 64 -5.27 0.85 7.41
N THR A 65 -6.59 0.74 7.49
CA THR A 65 -7.35 -0.29 6.78
C THR A 65 -7.18 -0.18 5.28
N VAL A 66 -7.34 1.03 4.71
CA VAL A 66 -7.22 1.24 3.27
C VAL A 66 -5.75 1.27 2.84
N ASN A 67 -4.92 2.06 3.55
CA ASN A 67 -3.54 2.30 3.10
C ASN A 67 -2.57 1.16 3.39
N VAL A 68 -2.88 0.25 4.32
CA VAL A 68 -1.97 -0.84 4.70
C VAL A 68 -2.62 -2.21 4.50
N THR A 69 -3.71 -2.46 5.22
CA THR A 69 -4.30 -3.79 5.33
C THR A 69 -4.85 -4.28 3.99
N ALA A 70 -5.50 -3.39 3.22
CA ALA A 70 -6.06 -3.73 1.92
C ALA A 70 -4.98 -4.17 0.93
N HIS A 71 -3.84 -3.49 0.88
CA HIS A 71 -2.71 -3.84 0.01
C HIS A 71 -2.14 -5.23 0.36
N TYR A 72 -2.01 -5.51 1.66
CA TYR A 72 -1.57 -6.83 2.12
C TYR A 72 -2.49 -7.94 1.64
N PHE A 73 -3.79 -7.84 1.95
CA PHE A 73 -4.74 -8.90 1.59
C PHE A 73 -4.91 -9.06 0.09
N LEU A 74 -4.92 -7.97 -0.68
CA LEU A 74 -5.02 -8.07 -2.14
C LEU A 74 -3.78 -8.75 -2.75
N SER A 75 -2.58 -8.40 -2.29
CA SER A 75 -1.35 -9.03 -2.74
C SER A 75 -1.32 -10.53 -2.43
N VAL A 76 -1.78 -10.91 -1.24
CA VAL A 76 -1.86 -12.33 -0.83
C VAL A 76 -2.92 -13.08 -1.62
N ALA A 77 -4.10 -12.48 -1.83
CA ALA A 77 -5.20 -13.12 -2.56
C ALA A 77 -4.84 -13.42 -4.03
N LEU A 78 -4.05 -12.54 -4.67
CA LEU A 78 -3.64 -12.69 -6.08
C LEU A 78 -2.27 -13.37 -6.25
N LEU A 79 -1.63 -13.82 -5.15
CA LEU A 79 -0.27 -14.36 -5.20
C LEU A 79 -0.12 -15.53 -6.18
N LYS A 80 -1.09 -16.43 -6.26
CA LYS A 80 -1.03 -17.58 -7.18
C LYS A 80 -0.97 -17.15 -8.65
N LEU A 81 -1.71 -16.12 -9.04
CA LEU A 81 -1.68 -15.58 -10.40
C LEU A 81 -0.33 -14.90 -10.71
N LEU A 82 0.24 -14.20 -9.71
CA LEU A 82 1.57 -13.57 -9.85
C LEU A 82 2.68 -14.64 -10.01
N VAL A 83 2.59 -15.73 -9.25
CA VAL A 83 3.50 -16.88 -9.39
C VAL A 83 3.34 -17.52 -10.77
N ALA A 84 2.11 -17.74 -11.22
CA ALA A 84 1.85 -18.30 -12.55
C ALA A 84 2.48 -17.43 -13.67
N ALA A 85 2.43 -16.10 -13.55
CA ALA A 85 3.10 -15.20 -14.47
C ALA A 85 4.64 -15.35 -14.44
N SER A 86 5.22 -15.53 -13.26
CA SER A 86 6.67 -15.73 -13.10
C SER A 86 7.14 -17.05 -13.70
N ASP A 87 6.31 -18.09 -13.66
CA ASP A 87 6.63 -19.43 -14.15
C ASP A 87 6.23 -19.67 -15.62
N LEU A 88 5.55 -18.70 -16.25
CA LEU A 88 5.08 -18.81 -17.63
C LEU A 88 6.24 -19.10 -18.59
N ASP A 89 6.08 -20.12 -19.43
CA ASP A 89 7.03 -20.42 -20.51
C ASP A 89 6.91 -19.39 -21.63
N LEU A 90 8.03 -18.81 -22.01
CA LEU A 90 8.12 -17.79 -23.04
C LEU A 90 8.97 -18.27 -24.22
N PRO A 91 8.78 -17.69 -25.44
CA PRO A 91 9.61 -18.00 -26.59
C PRO A 91 11.10 -17.87 -26.29
N GLY A 92 11.91 -18.76 -26.85
CA GLY A 92 13.36 -18.74 -26.63
C GLY A 92 13.85 -19.48 -25.38
N GLY A 93 12.94 -20.17 -24.66
CA GLY A 93 13.30 -20.96 -23.48
C GLY A 93 13.37 -20.14 -22.18
N PHE A 94 12.85 -18.90 -22.22
CA PHE A 94 12.78 -18.04 -21.06
C PHE A 94 11.57 -18.38 -20.19
N LYS A 95 11.66 -18.02 -18.91
CA LYS A 95 10.51 -17.95 -17.98
C LYS A 95 10.01 -16.52 -17.84
N GLY A 96 8.76 -16.34 -17.42
CA GLY A 96 8.18 -15.04 -17.17
C GLY A 96 9.03 -14.19 -16.20
N ARG A 97 9.62 -14.81 -15.17
CA ARG A 97 10.55 -14.17 -14.21
C ARG A 97 11.79 -13.56 -14.86
N ASP A 98 12.31 -14.17 -15.95
CA ASP A 98 13.48 -13.67 -16.66
C ASP A 98 13.19 -12.35 -17.38
N GLN A 99 11.90 -12.10 -17.68
CA GLN A 99 11.39 -10.86 -18.26
C GLN A 99 10.66 -9.97 -17.23
N GLY A 100 10.83 -10.25 -15.94
CA GLY A 100 10.34 -9.42 -14.88
C GLY A 100 8.83 -9.50 -14.62
N ARG A 101 8.15 -10.56 -15.04
CA ARG A 101 6.74 -10.81 -14.69
C ARG A 101 6.58 -11.21 -13.22
N GLY A 102 5.35 -11.16 -12.71
CA GLY A 102 5.04 -11.42 -11.31
C GLY A 102 5.48 -10.27 -10.41
N VAL A 103 4.87 -9.11 -10.57
CA VAL A 103 5.23 -7.89 -9.83
C VAL A 103 4.05 -7.33 -9.07
N VAL A 104 4.27 -6.98 -7.80
CA VAL A 104 3.39 -6.14 -7.01
C VAL A 104 4.03 -4.76 -6.88
N LEU A 105 3.28 -3.72 -7.22
CA LEU A 105 3.66 -2.33 -7.08
C LEU A 105 2.65 -1.63 -6.20
N ILE A 106 3.09 -1.10 -5.06
CA ILE A 106 2.21 -0.42 -4.10
C ILE A 106 2.54 1.07 -4.09
N THR A 107 1.50 1.91 -4.17
CA THR A 107 1.68 3.36 -4.08
C THR A 107 1.77 3.79 -2.61
N SER A 108 2.99 4.11 -2.17
CA SER A 108 3.28 4.75 -0.90
C SER A 108 3.19 6.28 -1.02
N SER A 109 4.11 7.01 -0.45
CA SER A 109 4.21 8.48 -0.54
C SER A 109 5.57 8.94 -0.03
N CYS A 110 6.06 10.09 -0.50
CA CYS A 110 7.17 10.78 0.16
C CYS A 110 6.88 11.11 1.63
N ALA A 111 5.60 11.22 2.01
CA ALA A 111 5.18 11.43 3.40
C ALA A 111 5.67 10.32 4.35
N SER A 112 5.98 9.13 3.85
CA SER A 112 6.56 8.04 4.66
C SER A 112 7.93 8.39 5.27
N MET A 113 8.64 9.34 4.66
CA MET A 113 9.99 9.77 5.05
C MET A 113 10.00 11.17 5.68
N HIS A 114 8.87 11.87 5.72
CA HIS A 114 8.78 13.23 6.26
C HIS A 114 8.58 13.20 7.78
N ASN A 115 9.37 14.01 8.47
CA ASN A 115 9.32 14.15 9.93
C ASN A 115 8.63 15.45 10.38
N CYS A 116 8.50 16.42 9.47
CA CYS A 116 7.96 17.73 9.80
C CYS A 116 7.16 18.29 8.61
N THR A 117 5.94 18.73 8.89
CA THR A 117 5.06 19.41 7.93
C THR A 117 4.29 20.51 8.67
N ASN A 118 3.81 21.53 7.94
CA ASN A 118 2.99 22.60 8.52
C ASN A 118 1.57 22.12 8.86
N VAL A 119 1.16 20.98 8.34
CA VAL A 119 -0.14 20.37 8.59
C VAL A 119 0.03 19.01 9.23
N ASP A 120 -0.92 18.61 10.07
CA ASP A 120 -0.90 17.28 10.68
C ASP A 120 -1.20 16.21 9.62
N LEU A 121 -0.17 15.44 9.27
CA LEU A 121 -0.24 14.28 8.40
C LEU A 121 0.02 12.98 9.15
N THR A 122 -0.01 12.98 10.47
CA THR A 122 0.54 11.90 11.30
C THR A 122 -0.03 10.53 10.93
N SER A 123 -1.35 10.38 10.88
CA SER A 123 -1.97 9.08 10.55
C SER A 123 -1.64 8.63 9.13
N TYR A 124 -1.66 9.56 8.17
CA TYR A 124 -1.33 9.29 6.78
C TYR A 124 0.14 8.92 6.61
N ALA A 125 1.06 9.75 7.13
CA ALA A 125 2.50 9.52 7.05
C ALA A 125 2.90 8.19 7.72
N ALA A 126 2.37 7.92 8.92
CA ALA A 126 2.57 6.66 9.61
C ALA A 126 2.07 5.46 8.80
N SER A 127 0.90 5.57 8.16
CA SER A 127 0.38 4.50 7.29
C SER A 127 1.26 4.27 6.07
N LYS A 128 1.84 5.32 5.47
CA LYS A 128 2.74 5.21 4.31
C LYS A 128 4.11 4.66 4.71
N ALA A 129 4.62 4.99 5.88
CA ALA A 129 5.81 4.33 6.44
C ALA A 129 5.58 2.84 6.72
N ALA A 130 4.38 2.49 7.23
CA ALA A 130 4.00 1.09 7.40
C ALA A 130 3.93 0.33 6.06
N ILE A 131 3.50 0.97 4.96
CA ILE A 131 3.54 0.40 3.61
C ILE A 131 4.98 0.12 3.17
N ASP A 132 5.89 1.04 3.36
CA ASP A 132 7.29 0.84 2.95
C ASP A 132 7.91 -0.38 3.65
N HIS A 133 7.60 -0.55 4.93
CA HIS A 133 8.03 -1.74 5.65
C HIS A 133 7.28 -3.01 5.22
N LEU A 134 5.96 -2.93 4.97
CA LEU A 134 5.16 -4.05 4.47
C LEU A 134 5.70 -4.57 3.13
N VAL A 135 6.08 -3.67 2.22
CA VAL A 135 6.71 -4.01 0.93
C VAL A 135 7.97 -4.84 1.14
N ALA A 136 8.86 -4.44 2.06
CA ALA A 136 10.06 -5.21 2.39
C ALA A 136 9.74 -6.61 2.93
N LEU A 137 8.73 -6.71 3.81
CA LEU A 137 8.27 -7.99 4.36
C LEU A 137 7.68 -8.91 3.29
N LEU A 138 6.84 -8.37 2.39
CA LEU A 138 6.24 -9.14 1.31
C LEU A 138 7.29 -9.55 0.27
N ALA A 139 8.21 -8.66 -0.08
CA ALA A 139 9.31 -8.96 -0.99
C ALA A 139 10.13 -10.17 -0.50
N SER A 140 10.49 -10.17 0.80
CA SER A 140 11.18 -11.30 1.42
C SER A 140 10.36 -12.60 1.38
N LYS A 141 9.06 -12.53 1.68
CA LYS A 141 8.18 -13.71 1.73
C LYS A 141 7.92 -14.31 0.35
N PHE A 142 7.83 -13.46 -0.70
CA PHE A 142 7.47 -13.87 -2.05
C PHE A 142 8.69 -14.20 -2.92
N ALA A 143 9.90 -13.85 -2.48
CA ALA A 143 11.16 -14.00 -3.23
C ALA A 143 11.37 -15.44 -3.77
N ARG A 144 11.09 -16.47 -2.95
CA ARG A 144 11.25 -17.87 -3.36
C ARG A 144 10.32 -18.30 -4.51
N TRP A 145 9.29 -17.49 -4.77
CA TRP A 145 8.33 -17.69 -5.86
C TRP A 145 8.58 -16.73 -7.03
N TYR A 146 9.72 -16.02 -7.01
CA TYR A 146 10.12 -15.04 -8.01
C TYR A 146 9.11 -13.89 -8.21
N VAL A 147 8.26 -13.62 -7.21
CA VAL A 147 7.36 -12.46 -7.21
C VAL A 147 8.05 -11.30 -6.52
N ARG A 148 8.20 -10.20 -7.26
CA ARG A 148 8.83 -8.97 -6.77
C ARG A 148 7.78 -8.04 -6.18
N VAL A 149 8.12 -7.38 -5.08
CA VAL A 149 7.25 -6.38 -4.44
C VAL A 149 8.02 -5.10 -4.27
N ASN A 150 7.48 -3.99 -4.76
CA ASN A 150 8.10 -2.68 -4.70
C ASN A 150 7.07 -1.61 -4.30
N ALA A 151 7.57 -0.46 -3.82
CA ALA A 151 6.78 0.74 -3.59
C ALA A 151 7.20 1.85 -4.55
N ILE A 152 6.26 2.75 -4.82
CA ILE A 152 6.51 4.06 -5.40
C ILE A 152 6.13 5.10 -4.35
N ASN A 153 7.01 6.07 -4.10
CA ASN A 153 6.81 7.13 -3.12
C ASN A 153 6.65 8.49 -3.83
N PRO A 154 5.49 8.76 -4.48
CA PRO A 154 5.28 10.04 -5.14
C PRO A 154 5.41 11.20 -4.15
N GLY A 155 5.98 12.31 -4.63
CA GLY A 155 6.04 13.57 -3.91
C GLY A 155 4.99 14.56 -4.40
N CYS A 156 4.77 15.63 -3.63
CA CYS A 156 4.07 16.82 -4.10
C CYS A 156 5.07 17.74 -4.82
N LYS A 157 4.64 18.35 -5.93
CA LYS A 157 5.34 19.47 -6.53
C LYS A 157 4.99 20.77 -5.84
#